data_ff092767eea7892dc24e39fe29d04f51
#
_entry.id   ff092767eea7892dc24e39fe29d04f51
#
_cell.length_a   1.000
_cell.length_b   1.000
_cell.length_c   1.000
_cell.angle_alpha   90.00
_cell.angle_beta   90.00
_cell.angle_gamma   90.00
#
_symmetry.space_group_name_H-M   'P 1'
#
loop_
_entity.id
_entity.type
_entity.pdbx_description
1 polymer ?
#
loop_
_entity_poly.entity_id
_entity_poly.type
_entity_poly.pdbx_seq_one_letter_code
_entity_poly.pdbx_strand_id
1 'polypeptide(L)'
;WERSAKNFRTALDIARTIDASRLGENALLKTTGISIALASVLEEQNKWQEAALVYVDALDEVLQPQAPGPESRMERQPVERMRGVALAQKIGELAQRKDVLVPVMQEGPTTVTTEPSESYLAWSVEEMMRLVQVSASHGPVHLDDLLLPSWVGRQDLGASVEALGAFYAGCNLAEYAVPLYVQAISMLLPKQAVSPPTVADRCRAAILMNNISQALTQSNTDVDTV
;
A
#
# COMPACT_ATOMS: atom_id res chain seq x y z
N TRP A 1 21.68 -14.24 7.29
CA TRP A 1 20.36 -14.10 6.68
C TRP A 1 19.70 -15.43 6.31
N GLU A 2 20.40 -16.43 5.72
CA GLU A 2 19.80 -17.72 5.33
C GLU A 2 19.15 -18.46 6.52
N ARG A 3 19.82 -18.46 7.67
CA ARG A 3 19.28 -19.08 8.90
C ARG A 3 18.01 -18.34 9.37
N SER A 4 17.99 -17.01 9.25
CA SER A 4 16.82 -16.21 9.61
C SER A 4 15.65 -16.51 8.68
N ALA A 5 15.86 -16.54 7.37
CA ALA A 5 14.81 -16.90 6.40
C ALA A 5 14.23 -18.30 6.67
N LYS A 6 15.10 -19.29 6.96
CA LYS A 6 14.65 -20.65 7.32
C LYS A 6 13.79 -20.65 8.58
N ASN A 7 14.20 -19.90 9.61
CA ASN A 7 13.44 -19.83 10.87
C ASN A 7 12.07 -19.19 10.66
N PHE A 8 11.99 -18.08 9.87
CA PHE A 8 10.71 -17.45 9.56
C PHE A 8 9.79 -18.33 8.71
N ARG A 9 10.33 -19.08 7.73
CA ARG A 9 9.54 -20.08 6.98
C ARG A 9 8.95 -21.12 7.92
N THR A 10 9.78 -21.72 8.80
CA THR A 10 9.28 -22.69 9.78
C THR A 10 8.22 -22.07 10.70
N ALA A 11 8.43 -20.84 11.16
CA ALA A 11 7.46 -20.16 12.01
C ALA A 11 6.13 -19.90 11.27
N LEU A 12 6.19 -19.53 9.99
CA LEU A 12 5.01 -19.30 9.15
C LEU A 12 4.25 -20.62 8.91
N ASP A 13 4.95 -21.70 8.59
CA ASP A 13 4.36 -23.03 8.43
C ASP A 13 3.63 -23.48 9.71
N ILE A 14 4.28 -23.31 10.87
CA ILE A 14 3.67 -23.61 12.16
C ILE A 14 2.44 -22.73 12.40
N ALA A 15 2.54 -21.41 12.15
CA ALA A 15 1.43 -20.49 12.35
C ALA A 15 0.20 -20.82 11.48
N ARG A 16 0.43 -21.26 10.25
CA ARG A 16 -0.64 -21.70 9.32
C ARG A 16 -1.27 -23.05 9.67
N THR A 17 -0.55 -23.93 10.40
CA THR A 17 -1.09 -25.22 10.84
C THR A 17 -1.84 -25.14 12.18
N ILE A 18 -1.61 -24.10 12.95
CA ILE A 18 -2.29 -23.88 14.22
C ILE A 18 -3.67 -23.29 13.98
N ASP A 19 -4.69 -23.79 14.69
CA ASP A 19 -6.02 -23.19 14.68
C ASP A 19 -5.95 -21.71 15.07
N ALA A 20 -6.61 -20.84 14.29
CA ALA A 20 -6.63 -19.39 14.52
C ALA A 20 -7.05 -19.02 15.94
N SER A 21 -7.94 -19.81 16.56
CA SER A 21 -8.35 -19.63 17.96
C SER A 21 -7.17 -19.72 18.95
N ARG A 22 -6.17 -20.53 18.65
CA ARG A 22 -4.95 -20.69 19.47
C ARG A 22 -3.95 -19.56 19.28
N LEU A 23 -3.99 -18.89 18.12
CA LEU A 23 -3.21 -17.66 17.90
C LEU A 23 -3.82 -16.47 18.62
N GLY A 24 -5.08 -16.58 19.09
CA GLY A 24 -5.81 -15.54 19.83
C GLY A 24 -6.24 -14.38 18.94
N GLU A 25 -6.61 -13.27 19.58
CA GLU A 25 -6.99 -12.06 18.87
C GLU A 25 -5.89 -11.62 17.89
N ASN A 26 -6.28 -11.12 16.72
CA ASN A 26 -5.39 -10.67 15.66
C ASN A 26 -4.51 -11.77 15.04
N ALA A 27 -5.01 -13.00 14.94
CA ALA A 27 -4.29 -14.13 14.34
C ALA A 27 -3.75 -13.76 12.94
N LEU A 28 -4.57 -13.13 12.09
CA LEU A 28 -4.17 -12.67 10.76
C LEU A 28 -3.01 -11.65 10.80
N LEU A 29 -3.03 -10.70 11.73
CA LEU A 29 -1.94 -9.72 11.87
C LEU A 29 -0.64 -10.39 12.34
N LYS A 30 -0.72 -11.50 13.07
CA LYS A 30 0.46 -12.27 13.49
C LYS A 30 1.03 -13.07 12.33
N THR A 31 0.20 -13.79 11.57
CA THR A 31 0.66 -14.57 10.40
C THR A 31 1.23 -13.66 9.32
N THR A 32 0.52 -12.62 8.94
CA THR A 32 1.02 -11.64 7.96
C THR A 32 2.25 -10.90 8.46
N GLY A 33 2.38 -10.66 9.76
CA GLY A 33 3.60 -10.10 10.37
C GLY A 33 4.83 -10.99 10.18
N ILE A 34 4.67 -12.32 10.34
CA ILE A 34 5.74 -13.29 10.08
C ILE A 34 6.08 -13.31 8.58
N SER A 35 5.08 -13.27 7.70
CA SER A 35 5.27 -13.21 6.24
C SER A 35 6.07 -11.96 5.83
N ILE A 36 5.73 -10.80 6.37
CA ILE A 36 6.44 -9.54 6.12
C ILE A 36 7.91 -9.65 6.59
N ALA A 37 8.15 -10.19 7.77
CA ALA A 37 9.51 -10.36 8.28
C ALA A 37 10.33 -11.34 7.41
N LEU A 38 9.70 -12.43 6.93
CA LEU A 38 10.34 -13.34 5.98
C LEU A 38 10.68 -12.64 4.68
N ALA A 39 9.72 -11.92 4.09
CA ALA A 39 9.93 -11.21 2.82
C ALA A 39 11.02 -10.15 2.95
N SER A 40 11.05 -9.37 4.04
CA SER A 40 12.14 -8.41 4.30
C SER A 40 13.52 -9.07 4.36
N VAL A 41 13.62 -10.25 5.00
CA VAL A 41 14.90 -11.01 5.02
C VAL A 41 15.27 -11.52 3.63
N LEU A 42 14.31 -11.88 2.79
CA LEU A 42 14.55 -12.29 1.40
C LEU A 42 15.01 -11.10 0.54
N GLU A 43 14.45 -9.91 0.75
CA GLU A 43 14.92 -8.69 0.10
C GLU A 43 16.39 -8.39 0.44
N GLU A 44 16.79 -8.52 1.71
CA GLU A 44 18.18 -8.35 2.15
C GLU A 44 19.13 -9.40 1.52
N GLN A 45 18.60 -10.52 1.07
CA GLN A 45 19.34 -11.54 0.31
C GLN A 45 19.32 -11.30 -1.20
N ASN A 46 18.71 -10.22 -1.68
CA ASN A 46 18.44 -9.93 -3.10
C ASN A 46 17.56 -11.00 -3.79
N LYS A 47 16.74 -11.72 -3.02
CA LYS A 47 15.78 -12.71 -3.53
C LYS A 47 14.41 -12.05 -3.77
N TRP A 48 14.41 -11.06 -4.64
CA TRP A 48 13.27 -10.18 -4.89
C TRP A 48 12.01 -10.92 -5.34
N GLN A 49 12.18 -11.91 -6.22
CA GLN A 49 11.07 -12.75 -6.69
C GLN A 49 10.43 -13.56 -5.57
N GLU A 50 11.25 -14.19 -4.71
CA GLU A 50 10.73 -14.96 -3.57
C GLU A 50 10.03 -14.03 -2.55
N ALA A 51 10.60 -12.85 -2.30
CA ALA A 51 10.01 -11.85 -1.40
C ALA A 51 8.64 -11.37 -1.92
N ALA A 52 8.55 -11.05 -3.20
CA ALA A 52 7.30 -10.60 -3.82
C ALA A 52 6.18 -11.66 -3.69
N LEU A 53 6.49 -12.93 -3.94
CA LEU A 53 5.52 -14.02 -3.79
C LEU A 53 5.04 -14.18 -2.34
N VAL A 54 5.94 -14.02 -1.35
CA VAL A 54 5.55 -14.06 0.06
C VAL A 54 4.62 -12.90 0.42
N TYR A 55 4.84 -11.71 -0.15
CA TYR A 55 3.93 -10.56 0.04
C TYR A 55 2.57 -10.80 -0.63
N VAL A 56 2.54 -11.39 -1.84
CA VAL A 56 1.30 -11.76 -2.53
C VAL A 56 0.49 -12.75 -1.70
N ASP A 57 1.11 -13.84 -1.23
CA ASP A 57 0.45 -14.81 -0.35
C ASP A 57 -0.13 -14.15 0.91
N ALA A 58 0.62 -13.22 1.52
CA ALA A 58 0.16 -12.50 2.70
C ALA A 58 -1.01 -11.55 2.41
N LEU A 59 -1.02 -10.92 1.23
CA LEU A 59 -2.14 -10.08 0.78
C LEU A 59 -3.38 -10.94 0.53
N ASP A 60 -3.23 -12.08 -0.14
CA ASP A 60 -4.32 -13.02 -0.38
C ASP A 60 -4.95 -13.50 0.94
N GLU A 61 -4.16 -13.76 1.97
CA GLU A 61 -4.68 -14.08 3.32
C GLU A 61 -5.54 -12.94 3.90
N VAL A 62 -5.18 -11.68 3.65
CA VAL A 62 -5.96 -10.51 4.07
C VAL A 62 -7.26 -10.40 3.27
N LEU A 63 -7.23 -10.70 1.97
CA LEU A 63 -8.36 -10.53 1.06
C LEU A 63 -9.37 -11.68 1.13
N GLN A 64 -8.93 -12.89 1.53
CA GLN A 64 -9.82 -14.03 1.64
C GLN A 64 -11.00 -13.73 2.58
N PRO A 65 -12.25 -14.02 2.16
CA PRO A 65 -13.41 -13.89 3.03
C PRO A 65 -13.25 -14.83 4.24
N GLN A 66 -13.60 -14.34 5.43
CA GLN A 66 -13.71 -15.23 6.58
C GLN A 66 -14.75 -16.30 6.29
N ALA A 67 -14.51 -17.54 6.77
CA ALA A 67 -15.25 -18.76 6.44
C ALA A 67 -16.78 -18.58 6.35
N PRO A 68 -17.49 -19.35 5.49
CA PRO A 68 -18.91 -19.21 5.27
C PRO A 68 -19.71 -19.59 6.52
N GLY A 69 -20.21 -18.61 7.25
CA GLY A 69 -21.15 -18.75 8.35
C GLY A 69 -22.22 -17.68 8.24
N PRO A 70 -23.40 -17.86 8.87
CA PRO A 70 -24.46 -16.84 8.83
C PRO A 70 -24.05 -15.49 9.43
N GLU A 71 -22.96 -15.45 10.20
CA GLU A 71 -22.32 -14.23 10.71
C GLU A 71 -21.11 -13.76 9.84
N SER A 72 -20.82 -14.41 8.72
CA SER A 72 -19.64 -14.19 7.89
C SER A 72 -19.66 -12.91 7.04
N ARG A 73 -20.58 -11.98 7.31
CA ARG A 73 -20.51 -10.58 6.82
C ARG A 73 -19.67 -9.69 7.76
N MET A 74 -18.90 -10.27 8.66
CA MET A 74 -17.92 -9.49 9.42
C MET A 74 -16.86 -9.04 8.44
N GLU A 75 -16.99 -7.82 7.93
CA GLU A 75 -15.93 -7.15 7.17
C GLU A 75 -14.64 -7.21 7.99
N ARG A 76 -13.52 -7.50 7.32
CA ARG A 76 -12.20 -7.44 7.95
C ARG A 76 -12.06 -6.14 8.74
N GLN A 77 -11.42 -6.22 9.90
CA GLN A 77 -11.18 -5.01 10.69
C GLN A 77 -10.36 -3.99 9.88
N PRO A 78 -10.64 -2.69 10.04
CA PRO A 78 -9.91 -1.64 9.31
C PRO A 78 -8.38 -1.77 9.41
N VAL A 79 -7.87 -2.19 10.57
CA VAL A 79 -6.42 -2.42 10.79
C VAL A 79 -5.88 -3.57 9.92
N GLU A 80 -6.67 -4.64 9.73
CA GLU A 80 -6.30 -5.75 8.85
C GLU A 80 -6.29 -5.32 7.38
N ARG A 81 -7.29 -4.53 6.96
CA ARG A 81 -7.36 -3.97 5.61
C ARG A 81 -6.22 -2.98 5.35
N MET A 82 -5.84 -2.15 6.34
CA MET A 82 -4.65 -1.30 6.25
C MET A 82 -3.36 -2.10 6.05
N ARG A 83 -3.27 -3.27 6.67
CA ARG A 83 -2.16 -4.20 6.39
C ARG A 83 -2.15 -4.61 4.91
N GLY A 84 -3.32 -4.89 4.33
CA GLY A 84 -3.47 -5.17 2.90
C GLY A 84 -2.99 -4.00 2.03
N VAL A 85 -3.35 -2.77 2.37
CA VAL A 85 -2.88 -1.56 1.66
C VAL A 85 -1.35 -1.48 1.64
N ALA A 86 -0.70 -1.67 2.80
CA ALA A 86 0.76 -1.63 2.88
C ALA A 86 1.43 -2.78 2.10
N LEU A 87 0.83 -3.98 2.11
CA LEU A 87 1.31 -5.11 1.31
C LEU A 87 1.19 -4.83 -0.19
N ALA A 88 0.05 -4.31 -0.65
CA ALA A 88 -0.16 -3.99 -2.05
C ALA A 88 0.83 -2.91 -2.55
N GLN A 89 1.10 -1.87 -1.75
CA GLN A 89 2.13 -0.89 -2.07
C GLN A 89 3.49 -1.57 -2.26
N LYS A 90 3.86 -2.44 -1.33
CA LYS A 90 5.16 -3.14 -1.40
C LYS A 90 5.27 -4.07 -2.60
N ILE A 91 4.19 -4.80 -2.94
CA ILE A 91 4.14 -5.64 -4.13
C ILE A 91 4.26 -4.77 -5.39
N GLY A 92 3.52 -3.66 -5.46
CA GLY A 92 3.57 -2.73 -6.58
C GLY A 92 4.96 -2.11 -6.78
N GLU A 93 5.70 -1.79 -5.70
CA GLU A 93 7.10 -1.34 -5.78
C GLU A 93 8.02 -2.44 -6.33
N LEU A 94 7.89 -3.67 -5.83
CA LEU A 94 8.72 -4.78 -6.27
C LEU A 94 8.44 -5.18 -7.72
N ALA A 95 7.18 -5.11 -8.14
CA ALA A 95 6.75 -5.43 -9.50
C ALA A 95 7.33 -4.50 -10.59
N GLN A 96 7.84 -3.32 -10.22
CA GLN A 96 8.57 -2.43 -11.13
C GLN A 96 9.95 -2.98 -11.53
N ARG A 97 10.44 -3.99 -10.83
CA ARG A 97 11.72 -4.62 -11.15
C ARG A 97 11.53 -5.63 -12.27
N LYS A 98 12.41 -5.59 -13.25
CA LYS A 98 12.38 -6.50 -14.43
C LYS A 98 12.55 -7.98 -14.07
N ASP A 99 13.15 -8.27 -12.92
CA ASP A 99 13.43 -9.61 -12.40
C ASP A 99 12.34 -10.15 -11.48
N VAL A 100 11.24 -9.41 -11.31
CA VAL A 100 10.11 -9.78 -10.43
C VAL A 100 8.83 -9.93 -11.25
N LEU A 101 8.24 -11.11 -11.17
CA LEU A 101 6.99 -11.45 -11.84
C LEU A 101 5.92 -11.74 -10.78
N VAL A 102 4.86 -10.94 -10.77
CA VAL A 102 3.70 -11.13 -9.91
C VAL A 102 2.42 -11.15 -10.75
N PRO A 103 1.35 -11.85 -10.30
CA PRO A 103 0.06 -11.79 -10.98
C PRO A 103 -0.50 -10.37 -10.94
N VAL A 104 -1.36 -10.03 -11.89
CA VAL A 104 -2.15 -8.79 -11.83
C VAL A 104 -3.18 -8.90 -10.72
N MET A 105 -3.38 -7.84 -9.96
CA MET A 105 -4.42 -7.77 -8.92
C MET A 105 -5.80 -7.97 -9.55
N GLN A 106 -6.57 -8.93 -9.03
CA GLN A 106 -7.90 -9.27 -9.58
C GLN A 106 -9.05 -8.58 -8.86
N GLU A 107 -8.82 -8.06 -7.65
CA GLU A 107 -9.80 -7.31 -6.88
C GLU A 107 -9.70 -5.82 -7.15
N GLY A 108 -10.78 -5.22 -7.60
CA GLY A 108 -10.91 -3.76 -7.78
C GLY A 108 -11.93 -3.41 -8.87
N PRO A 109 -12.62 -2.28 -8.74
CA PRO A 109 -13.56 -1.85 -9.77
C PRO A 109 -12.79 -1.23 -10.94
N THR A 110 -12.74 -1.90 -12.04
CA THR A 110 -12.70 -1.29 -13.38
C THR A 110 -11.37 -0.82 -13.98
N THR A 111 -10.24 -0.89 -13.37
CA THR A 111 -9.02 -0.59 -14.13
C THR A 111 -8.57 -1.85 -14.87
N VAL A 112 -8.88 -1.93 -16.15
CA VAL A 112 -8.33 -2.94 -17.06
C VAL A 112 -6.88 -2.58 -17.34
N THR A 113 -6.06 -2.58 -16.30
CA THR A 113 -4.62 -2.46 -16.47
C THR A 113 -4.02 -3.86 -16.55
N THR A 114 -3.14 -4.05 -17.50
CA THR A 114 -2.37 -5.29 -17.67
C THR A 114 -1.03 -5.24 -16.92
N GLU A 115 -0.69 -4.06 -16.38
CA GLU A 115 0.55 -3.83 -15.65
C GLU A 115 0.38 -4.20 -14.17
N PRO A 116 1.07 -5.24 -13.67
CA PRO A 116 0.92 -5.67 -12.28
C PRO A 116 1.22 -4.57 -11.27
N SER A 117 2.28 -3.81 -11.47
CA SER A 117 2.69 -2.73 -10.57
C SER A 117 1.56 -1.70 -10.39
N GLU A 118 0.99 -1.22 -11.50
CA GLU A 118 -0.13 -0.27 -11.50
C GLU A 118 -1.34 -0.85 -10.77
N SER A 119 -1.67 -2.12 -11.03
CA SER A 119 -2.86 -2.75 -10.46
C SER A 119 -2.82 -2.78 -8.91
N TYR A 120 -1.68 -3.15 -8.32
CA TYR A 120 -1.53 -3.17 -6.87
C TYR A 120 -1.50 -1.76 -6.27
N LEU A 121 -0.82 -0.81 -6.91
CA LEU A 121 -0.73 0.56 -6.43
C LEU A 121 -2.09 1.27 -6.52
N ALA A 122 -2.82 1.13 -7.62
CA ALA A 122 -4.17 1.68 -7.77
C ALA A 122 -5.12 1.10 -6.73
N TRP A 123 -5.13 -0.23 -6.55
CA TRP A 123 -5.93 -0.88 -5.52
C TRP A 123 -5.60 -0.34 -4.12
N SER A 124 -4.32 -0.10 -3.81
CA SER A 124 -3.91 0.45 -2.51
C SER A 124 -4.51 1.84 -2.23
N VAL A 125 -4.59 2.69 -3.26
CA VAL A 125 -5.22 4.02 -3.17
C VAL A 125 -6.73 3.89 -2.98
N GLU A 126 -7.40 3.07 -3.78
CA GLU A 126 -8.85 2.86 -3.71
C GLU A 126 -9.26 2.30 -2.34
N GLU A 127 -8.56 1.27 -1.86
CA GLU A 127 -8.84 0.66 -0.56
C GLU A 127 -8.59 1.62 0.59
N MET A 128 -7.50 2.40 0.54
CA MET A 128 -7.23 3.43 1.53
C MET A 128 -8.37 4.46 1.58
N MET A 129 -8.80 4.96 0.42
CA MET A 129 -9.90 5.92 0.34
C MET A 129 -11.21 5.33 0.85
N ARG A 130 -11.50 4.07 0.52
CA ARG A 130 -12.68 3.34 1.02
C ARG A 130 -12.68 3.25 2.54
N LEU A 131 -11.55 2.87 3.15
CA LEU A 131 -11.41 2.77 4.60
C LEU A 131 -11.63 4.10 5.32
N VAL A 132 -11.13 5.18 4.74
CA VAL A 132 -11.33 6.52 5.27
C VAL A 132 -12.79 6.95 5.16
N GLN A 133 -13.46 6.70 4.03
CA GLN A 133 -14.88 7.02 3.83
C GLN A 133 -15.79 6.25 4.79
N VAL A 134 -15.57 4.95 4.97
CA VAL A 134 -16.34 4.12 5.91
C VAL A 134 -16.17 4.62 7.34
N SER A 135 -14.97 5.09 7.70
CA SER A 135 -14.71 5.61 9.05
C SER A 135 -15.31 6.99 9.29
N ALA A 136 -15.54 7.77 8.25
CA ALA A 136 -16.09 9.13 8.32
C ALA A 136 -17.63 9.20 8.44
N SER A 137 -18.30 8.13 8.61
CA SER A 137 -19.71 7.78 8.90
C SER A 137 -20.85 8.68 8.41
N HIS A 138 -20.73 9.95 8.00
CA HIS A 138 -21.86 10.81 7.62
C HIS A 138 -21.47 11.95 6.66
N GLY A 139 -21.65 11.76 5.36
CA GLY A 139 -21.63 12.84 4.35
C GLY A 139 -20.41 12.83 3.42
N PRO A 140 -20.42 13.68 2.37
CA PRO A 140 -19.28 13.78 1.48
C PRO A 140 -18.07 14.33 2.24
N VAL A 141 -17.02 13.52 2.29
CA VAL A 141 -15.79 13.84 3.02
C VAL A 141 -14.97 14.82 2.19
N HIS A 142 -14.89 16.07 2.61
CA HIS A 142 -13.84 16.95 2.15
C HIS A 142 -12.52 16.52 2.80
N LEU A 143 -11.49 16.30 2.00
CA LEU A 143 -10.15 15.90 2.48
C LEU A 143 -9.57 16.90 3.49
N ASP A 144 -9.98 18.16 3.42
CA ASP A 144 -9.56 19.24 4.34
C ASP A 144 -10.13 19.10 5.75
N ASP A 145 -11.33 18.46 5.90
CA ASP A 145 -12.05 18.32 7.17
C ASP A 145 -11.93 16.89 7.76
N LEU A 146 -11.03 16.08 7.25
CA LEU A 146 -10.93 14.66 7.58
C LEU A 146 -10.50 14.48 9.04
N LEU A 147 -11.45 14.10 9.89
CA LEU A 147 -11.16 13.50 11.18
C LEU A 147 -10.66 12.07 10.94
N LEU A 148 -9.35 11.92 10.76
CA LEU A 148 -8.75 10.61 10.58
C LEU A 148 -9.01 9.73 11.79
N PRO A 149 -9.35 8.45 11.59
CA PRO A 149 -9.39 7.48 12.67
C PRO A 149 -8.04 7.45 13.40
N SER A 150 -8.05 7.16 14.69
CA SER A 150 -6.84 7.15 15.51
C SER A 150 -5.75 6.16 15.05
N TRP A 151 -6.11 5.22 14.18
CA TRP A 151 -5.23 4.20 13.61
C TRP A 151 -4.64 4.57 12.24
N VAL A 152 -5.00 5.73 11.66
CA VAL A 152 -4.47 6.23 10.38
C VAL A 152 -3.75 7.56 10.60
N GLY A 153 -2.49 7.62 10.20
CA GLY A 153 -1.75 8.87 10.11
C GLY A 153 -1.92 9.56 8.76
N ARG A 154 -1.70 10.88 8.72
CA ARG A 154 -1.67 11.63 7.45
C ARG A 154 -0.64 11.07 6.48
N GLN A 155 0.48 10.58 7.00
CA GLN A 155 1.56 9.98 6.22
C GLN A 155 1.09 8.67 5.55
N ASP A 156 0.34 7.84 6.28
CA ASP A 156 -0.20 6.59 5.73
C ASP A 156 -1.16 6.87 4.57
N LEU A 157 -2.01 7.90 4.74
CA LEU A 157 -2.95 8.33 3.71
C LEU A 157 -2.24 8.85 2.45
N GLY A 158 -1.21 9.67 2.63
CA GLY A 158 -0.43 10.23 1.51
C GLY A 158 0.46 9.18 0.83
N ALA A 159 0.92 8.17 1.56
CA ALA A 159 1.88 7.19 1.06
C ALA A 159 1.34 6.38 -0.14
N SER A 160 0.06 5.96 -0.11
CA SER A 160 -0.55 5.21 -1.22
C SER A 160 -0.60 6.04 -2.50
N VAL A 161 -1.03 7.29 -2.38
CA VAL A 161 -1.14 8.22 -3.53
C VAL A 161 0.25 8.59 -4.05
N GLU A 162 1.22 8.78 -3.16
CA GLU A 162 2.61 9.03 -3.53
C GLU A 162 3.23 7.85 -4.28
N ALA A 163 3.01 6.62 -3.82
CA ALA A 163 3.56 5.42 -4.46
C ALA A 163 3.05 5.26 -5.90
N LEU A 164 1.76 5.50 -6.13
CA LEU A 164 1.18 5.49 -7.47
C LEU A 164 1.71 6.65 -8.33
N GLY A 165 1.87 7.84 -7.74
CA GLY A 165 2.50 8.99 -8.41
C GLY A 165 3.94 8.71 -8.81
N ALA A 166 4.73 8.04 -7.95
CA ALA A 166 6.11 7.65 -8.25
C ALA A 166 6.19 6.63 -9.39
N PHE A 167 5.25 5.68 -9.44
CA PHE A 167 5.14 4.74 -10.54
C PHE A 167 4.94 5.47 -11.89
N TYR A 168 3.96 6.38 -11.98
CA TYR A 168 3.72 7.13 -13.21
C TYR A 168 4.88 8.06 -13.57
N ALA A 169 5.54 8.68 -12.60
CA ALA A 169 6.75 9.46 -12.85
C ALA A 169 7.88 8.60 -13.43
N GLY A 170 8.06 7.39 -12.92
CA GLY A 170 9.02 6.40 -13.44
C GLY A 170 8.72 5.94 -14.88
N CYS A 171 7.45 6.00 -15.29
CA CYS A 171 6.99 5.73 -16.66
C CYS A 171 7.02 6.97 -17.58
N ASN A 172 7.55 8.11 -17.14
CA ASN A 172 7.53 9.40 -17.83
C ASN A 172 6.12 9.94 -18.12
N LEU A 173 5.13 9.54 -17.31
CA LEU A 173 3.73 9.97 -17.40
C LEU A 173 3.45 11.09 -16.39
N ALA A 174 4.08 12.27 -16.60
CA ALA A 174 4.01 13.40 -15.69
C ALA A 174 2.57 13.91 -15.50
N GLU A 175 1.72 13.82 -16.54
CA GLU A 175 0.31 14.18 -16.52
C GLU A 175 -0.53 13.41 -15.48
N TYR A 176 -0.14 12.16 -15.17
CA TYR A 176 -0.76 11.36 -14.11
C TYR A 176 -0.03 11.51 -12.77
N ALA A 177 1.31 11.63 -12.80
CA ALA A 177 2.13 11.72 -11.60
C ALA A 177 1.89 13.02 -10.82
N VAL A 178 1.87 14.18 -11.52
CA VAL A 178 1.78 15.49 -10.88
C VAL A 178 0.49 15.68 -10.09
N PRO A 179 -0.72 15.35 -10.61
CA PRO A 179 -1.95 15.45 -9.84
C PRO A 179 -1.94 14.58 -8.56
N LEU A 180 -1.36 13.38 -8.63
CA LEU A 180 -1.25 12.48 -7.48
C LEU A 180 -0.31 13.07 -6.41
N TYR A 181 0.84 13.59 -6.79
CA TYR A 181 1.73 14.26 -5.84
C TYR A 181 1.08 15.50 -5.21
N VAL A 182 0.35 16.32 -5.99
CA VAL A 182 -0.41 17.46 -5.45
C VAL A 182 -1.46 16.99 -4.45
N GLN A 183 -2.17 15.91 -4.74
CA GLN A 183 -3.13 15.32 -3.83
C GLN A 183 -2.47 14.81 -2.55
N ALA A 184 -1.35 14.10 -2.64
CA ALA A 184 -0.59 13.64 -1.48
C ALA A 184 -0.10 14.82 -0.61
N ILE A 185 0.36 15.92 -1.22
CA ILE A 185 0.74 17.14 -0.50
C ILE A 185 -0.47 17.74 0.24
N SER A 186 -1.65 17.79 -0.39
CA SER A 186 -2.86 18.32 0.26
C SER A 186 -3.31 17.49 1.47
N MET A 187 -3.07 16.16 1.45
CA MET A 187 -3.31 15.27 2.59
C MET A 187 -2.35 15.52 3.75
N LEU A 188 -1.08 15.80 3.45
CA LEU A 188 -0.04 16.11 4.44
C LEU A 188 -0.20 17.51 5.03
N LEU A 189 -0.59 18.50 4.20
CA LEU A 189 -0.70 19.91 4.54
C LEU A 189 -2.12 20.43 4.29
N PRO A 190 -3.15 19.91 4.97
CA PRO A 190 -4.52 20.37 4.77
C PRO A 190 -4.69 21.82 5.22
N LYS A 191 -5.49 22.61 4.48
CA LYS A 191 -5.70 24.05 4.75
C LYS A 191 -6.43 24.30 6.07
N GLN A 192 -7.32 23.39 6.47
CA GLN A 192 -8.14 23.50 7.68
C GLN A 192 -7.90 22.26 8.56
N ALA A 193 -6.70 22.17 9.12
CA ALA A 193 -6.36 21.04 9.97
C ALA A 193 -6.77 21.28 11.42
N VAL A 194 -7.43 20.31 12.05
CA VAL A 194 -7.70 20.28 13.50
C VAL A 194 -6.39 20.31 14.30
N SER A 195 -5.34 19.70 13.77
CA SER A 195 -3.98 19.74 14.34
C SER A 195 -2.98 20.23 13.30
N PRO A 196 -2.01 21.08 13.68
CA PRO A 196 -1.01 21.58 12.75
C PRO A 196 -0.18 20.43 12.16
N PRO A 197 0.29 20.56 10.89
CA PRO A 197 1.18 19.57 10.29
C PRO A 197 2.48 19.44 11.09
N THR A 198 2.92 18.21 11.29
CA THR A 198 4.19 17.89 11.96
C THR A 198 5.38 18.32 11.11
N VAL A 199 6.58 18.33 11.71
CA VAL A 199 7.82 18.53 10.95
C VAL A 199 8.00 17.45 9.88
N ALA A 200 7.67 16.20 10.20
CA ALA A 200 7.74 15.08 9.27
C ALA A 200 6.80 15.27 8.08
N ASP A 201 5.55 15.73 8.30
CA ASP A 201 4.59 16.01 7.23
C ASP A 201 5.12 17.09 6.28
N ARG A 202 5.70 18.16 6.83
CA ARG A 202 6.30 19.25 6.04
C ARG A 202 7.52 18.79 5.25
N CYS A 203 8.39 17.99 5.84
CA CYS A 203 9.54 17.42 5.14
C CYS A 203 9.08 16.51 3.99
N ARG A 204 8.08 15.66 4.23
CA ARG A 204 7.53 14.79 3.17
C ARG A 204 6.91 15.59 2.03
N ALA A 205 6.11 16.61 2.35
CA ALA A 205 5.54 17.51 1.35
C ALA A 205 6.63 18.22 0.51
N ALA A 206 7.73 18.65 1.13
CA ALA A 206 8.85 19.25 0.40
C ALA A 206 9.52 18.26 -0.57
N ILE A 207 9.66 16.99 -0.18
CA ILE A 207 10.15 15.92 -1.08
C ILE A 207 9.20 15.76 -2.27
N LEU A 208 7.90 15.72 -2.04
CA LEU A 208 6.90 15.61 -3.11
C LEU A 208 6.93 16.80 -4.07
N MET A 209 7.13 18.03 -3.57
CA MET A 209 7.31 19.20 -4.43
C MET A 209 8.55 19.07 -5.33
N ASN A 210 9.65 18.54 -4.79
CA ASN A 210 10.84 18.23 -5.59
C ASN A 210 10.54 17.15 -6.66
N ASN A 211 9.79 16.11 -6.31
CA ASN A 211 9.42 15.05 -7.26
C ASN A 211 8.54 15.59 -8.40
N ILE A 212 7.63 16.54 -8.11
CA ILE A 212 6.85 17.25 -9.15
C ILE A 212 7.79 17.98 -10.10
N SER A 213 8.75 18.74 -9.56
CA SER A 213 9.73 19.47 -10.40
C SER A 213 10.52 18.54 -11.29
N GLN A 214 10.95 17.40 -10.79
CA GLN A 214 11.67 16.40 -11.57
C GLN A 214 10.79 15.79 -12.67
N ALA A 215 9.55 15.40 -12.37
CA ALA A 215 8.62 14.84 -13.34
C ALA A 215 8.32 15.82 -14.50
N LEU A 216 8.12 17.09 -14.19
CA LEU A 216 7.90 18.13 -15.18
C LEU A 216 9.14 18.40 -16.05
N THR A 217 10.34 18.34 -15.46
CA THR A 217 11.58 18.54 -16.21
C THR A 217 11.82 17.39 -17.17
N GLN A 218 11.60 16.14 -16.75
CA GLN A 218 11.74 14.96 -17.60
C GLN A 218 10.77 14.99 -18.79
N SER A 219 9.51 15.33 -18.53
CA SER A 219 8.48 15.47 -19.58
C SER A 219 8.85 16.50 -20.65
N ASN A 220 9.49 17.61 -20.28
CA ASN A 220 9.88 18.66 -21.23
C ASN A 220 11.10 18.25 -22.09
N THR A 221 12.00 17.45 -21.57
CA THR A 221 13.18 16.99 -22.34
C THR A 221 12.82 16.02 -23.46
N ASP A 222 11.75 15.26 -23.33
CA ASP A 222 11.29 14.33 -24.37
C ASP A 222 10.61 15.06 -25.56
N VAL A 223 10.06 16.27 -25.33
CA VAL A 223 9.43 17.09 -26.39
C VAL A 223 10.48 17.74 -27.29
N ASP A 224 11.66 18.07 -26.77
CA ASP A 224 12.72 18.74 -27.53
C ASP A 224 13.57 17.77 -28.39
N THR A 225 13.32 16.47 -28.31
CA THR A 225 14.07 15.41 -29.02
C THR A 225 13.33 14.78 -30.19
N VAL A 226 12.14 15.27 -30.54
CA VAL A 226 11.30 14.86 -31.69
C VAL A 226 11.32 15.92 -32.77
#